data_46254a4b8a61fe743b36ce0766e4196f
#
_entry.id   46254a4b8a61fe743b36ce0766e4196f
#
_cell.length_a   1.000
_cell.length_b   1.000
_cell.length_c   1.000
_cell.angle_alpha   90.00
_cell.angle_beta   90.00
_cell.angle_gamma   90.00
#
_symmetry.space_group_name_H-M   'P 1'
#
loop_
_entity.id
_entity.type
_entity.pdbx_description
1 polymer ?
#
loop_
_entity_poly.entity_id
_entity_poly.type
_entity_poly.pdbx_seq_one_letter_code
_entity_poly.pdbx_strand_id
1 'polypeptide(L)'
;MRADSQLGLYMPEVHLFHSERKFKRFVKRLTGKKAKTFGTEGQMLYYCGIVAVLMTHEGQANTEASLLVHEAYHTAVAHMRWLNEEEAGEETMAYLVQSISDGLFCAHGKWKRKHG
;
A
#
# COMPACT_ATOMS: atom_id res chain seq x y z
N MET A 1 -6.92 -2.70 -7.29
CA MET A 1 -7.47 -1.33 -7.28
C MET A 1 -6.36 -0.34 -6.98
N ARG A 2 -6.20 0.66 -7.82
CA ARG A 2 -5.14 1.65 -7.65
C ARG A 2 -5.51 2.69 -6.60
N ALA A 3 -4.56 3.01 -5.73
CA ALA A 3 -4.71 4.06 -4.72
C ALA A 3 -3.87 5.26 -5.14
N ASP A 4 -4.50 6.30 -5.65
CA ASP A 4 -3.79 7.49 -6.12
C ASP A 4 -3.59 8.51 -5.00
N SER A 5 -2.50 9.28 -5.12
CA SER A 5 -2.16 10.32 -4.18
C SER A 5 -1.97 11.65 -4.89
N GLN A 6 -2.03 12.74 -4.12
CA GLN A 6 -1.94 14.10 -4.64
C GLN A 6 -0.52 14.66 -4.71
N LEU A 7 0.50 13.92 -4.27
CA LEU A 7 1.90 14.41 -4.25
C LEU A 7 2.65 14.19 -5.57
N GLY A 8 1.97 13.72 -6.61
CA GLY A 8 2.52 13.68 -7.97
C GLY A 8 3.76 12.81 -8.11
N LEU A 9 4.84 13.40 -8.67
CA LEU A 9 6.04 12.67 -9.09
C LEU A 9 6.80 11.95 -7.97
N TYR A 10 6.61 12.35 -6.72
CA TYR A 10 7.31 11.74 -5.60
C TYR A 10 6.54 10.61 -4.97
N MET A 11 5.37 10.27 -5.53
CA MET A 11 4.51 9.23 -4.95
C MET A 11 4.72 7.91 -5.67
N PRO A 12 4.74 6.80 -4.92
CA PRO A 12 4.71 5.49 -5.56
C PRO A 12 3.33 5.22 -6.16
N GLU A 13 3.28 4.36 -7.15
CA GLU A 13 2.01 3.85 -7.67
C GLU A 13 1.56 2.72 -6.73
N VAL A 14 0.45 2.94 -6.02
CA VAL A 14 -0.02 2.01 -5.00
C VAL A 14 -1.28 1.29 -5.45
N HIS A 15 -1.26 -0.04 -5.35
CA HIS A 15 -2.40 -0.90 -5.66
C HIS A 15 -2.83 -1.64 -4.41
N LEU A 16 -4.11 -1.60 -4.09
CA LEU A 16 -4.69 -2.27 -2.93
C LEU A 16 -5.48 -3.50 -3.38
N PHE A 17 -5.21 -4.63 -2.72
CA PHE A 17 -5.87 -5.90 -2.98
C PHE A 17 -6.50 -6.42 -1.69
N HIS A 18 -7.69 -7.01 -1.82
CA HIS A 18 -8.38 -7.69 -0.72
C HIS A 18 -8.42 -9.19 -0.95
N SER A 19 -7.93 -9.64 -2.09
CA SER A 19 -7.87 -11.05 -2.48
C SER A 19 -6.41 -11.46 -2.62
N GLU A 20 -6.01 -12.48 -1.88
CA GLU A 20 -4.68 -13.06 -1.97
C GLU A 20 -4.35 -13.53 -3.38
N ARG A 21 -5.34 -14.12 -4.06
CA ARG A 21 -5.19 -14.58 -5.44
C ARG A 21 -4.87 -13.44 -6.40
N LYS A 22 -5.61 -12.33 -6.31
CA LYS A 22 -5.39 -11.16 -7.17
C LYS A 22 -4.06 -10.49 -6.87
N PHE A 23 -3.69 -10.41 -5.59
CA PHE A 23 -2.40 -9.89 -5.15
C PHE A 23 -1.25 -10.70 -5.76
N LYS A 24 -1.30 -12.02 -5.62
CA LYS A 24 -0.27 -12.92 -6.15
C LYS A 24 -0.15 -12.80 -7.68
N ARG A 25 -1.28 -12.71 -8.37
CA ARG A 25 -1.29 -12.54 -9.84
C ARG A 25 -0.61 -11.24 -10.25
N PHE A 26 -0.93 -10.16 -9.57
CA PHE A 26 -0.33 -8.85 -9.85
C PHE A 26 1.17 -8.88 -9.61
N VAL A 27 1.63 -9.40 -8.47
CA VAL A 27 3.04 -9.49 -8.13
C VAL A 27 3.80 -10.34 -9.14
N LYS A 28 3.22 -11.45 -9.57
CA LYS A 28 3.83 -12.32 -10.58
C LYS A 28 4.05 -11.58 -11.89
N ARG A 29 3.06 -10.82 -12.35
CA ARG A 29 3.19 -10.01 -13.58
C ARG A 29 4.22 -8.91 -13.42
N LEU A 30 4.27 -8.29 -12.24
CA LEU A 30 5.16 -7.17 -11.97
C LEU A 30 6.63 -7.62 -11.86
N THR A 31 6.90 -8.67 -11.11
CA THR A 31 8.25 -9.08 -10.74
C THR A 31 8.75 -10.32 -11.47
N GLY A 32 7.85 -11.07 -12.08
CA GLY A 32 8.16 -12.37 -12.68
C GLY A 32 8.31 -13.51 -11.66
N LYS A 33 8.15 -13.20 -10.37
CA LYS A 33 8.32 -14.17 -9.27
C LYS A 33 7.03 -14.32 -8.49
N LYS A 34 6.82 -15.50 -7.90
CA LYS A 34 5.69 -15.76 -7.05
C LYS A 34 5.80 -14.97 -5.74
N ALA A 35 4.72 -14.30 -5.34
CA ALA A 35 4.68 -13.64 -4.05
C ALA A 35 4.57 -14.66 -2.93
N LYS A 36 5.23 -14.37 -1.81
CA LYS A 36 5.02 -15.11 -0.56
C LYS A 36 3.98 -14.38 0.26
N THR A 37 3.00 -15.10 0.76
CA THR A 37 2.03 -14.57 1.72
C THR A 37 2.33 -15.15 3.09
N PHE A 38 2.30 -14.28 4.10
CA PHE A 38 2.76 -14.66 5.44
C PHE A 38 1.62 -15.01 6.39
N GLY A 39 0.39 -15.11 5.89
CA GLY A 39 -0.77 -15.37 6.72
C GLY A 39 -1.12 -14.22 7.66
N THR A 40 -0.59 -13.05 7.40
CA THR A 40 -0.87 -11.83 8.17
C THR A 40 -2.10 -11.11 7.60
N GLU A 41 -2.71 -10.25 8.40
CA GLU A 41 -3.89 -9.49 8.00
C GLU A 41 -3.57 -8.35 7.02
N GLY A 42 -2.30 -7.96 6.94
CA GLY A 42 -1.81 -6.96 6.02
C GLY A 42 -0.41 -7.27 5.55
N GLN A 43 -0.09 -6.91 4.31
CA GLN A 43 1.20 -7.17 3.72
C GLN A 43 1.44 -6.19 2.58
N MET A 44 2.69 -5.80 2.35
CA MET A 44 2.99 -5.00 1.17
C MET A 44 4.25 -5.51 0.46
N LEU A 45 4.31 -5.28 -0.85
CA LEU A 45 5.47 -5.56 -1.66
C LEU A 45 5.81 -4.31 -2.48
N TYR A 46 7.06 -3.88 -2.42
CA TYR A 46 7.55 -2.72 -3.15
C TYR A 46 8.48 -3.16 -4.27
N TYR A 47 8.25 -2.64 -5.48
CA TYR A 47 9.06 -2.95 -6.64
C TYR A 47 9.17 -1.73 -7.55
N CYS A 48 10.35 -1.10 -7.58
CA CYS A 48 10.66 0.00 -8.52
C CYS A 48 9.57 1.08 -8.60
N GLY A 49 9.14 1.60 -7.46
CA GLY A 49 8.14 2.67 -7.40
C GLY A 49 6.71 2.18 -7.50
N ILE A 50 6.49 0.88 -7.64
CA ILE A 50 5.15 0.28 -7.70
C ILE A 50 4.95 -0.58 -6.46
N VAL A 51 3.80 -0.43 -5.83
CA VAL A 51 3.51 -1.08 -4.55
C VAL A 51 2.23 -1.88 -4.64
N ALA A 52 2.28 -3.12 -4.17
CA ALA A 52 1.09 -3.94 -3.99
C ALA A 52 0.85 -4.11 -2.49
N VAL A 53 -0.32 -3.71 -2.03
CA VAL A 53 -0.75 -3.87 -0.64
C VAL A 53 -1.88 -4.88 -0.60
N LEU A 54 -1.73 -5.89 0.25
CA LEU A 54 -2.77 -6.89 0.49
C LEU A 54 -3.35 -6.65 1.88
N MET A 55 -4.66 -6.53 1.97
CA MET A 55 -5.36 -6.45 3.26
C MET A 55 -6.53 -7.43 3.24
N THR A 56 -6.40 -8.49 4.02
CA THR A 56 -7.41 -9.54 4.10
C THR A 56 -8.27 -9.46 5.36
N HIS A 57 -7.91 -8.57 6.29
CA HIS A 57 -8.65 -8.40 7.53
C HIS A 57 -10.05 -7.84 7.28
N GLU A 58 -11.06 -8.48 7.85
CA GLU A 58 -12.42 -7.97 7.90
C GLU A 58 -12.80 -7.80 9.37
N GLY A 59 -13.22 -6.60 9.72
CA GLY A 59 -13.52 -6.32 11.11
C GLY A 59 -13.94 -4.88 11.33
N GLN A 60 -13.57 -4.36 12.49
CA GLN A 60 -13.92 -2.98 12.84
C GLN A 60 -13.14 -1.98 12.01
N ALA A 61 -13.79 -0.88 11.67
CA ALA A 61 -13.21 0.15 10.81
C ALA A 61 -11.90 0.72 11.36
N ASN A 62 -11.78 0.89 12.69
CA ASN A 62 -10.56 1.40 13.28
C ASN A 62 -9.38 0.43 13.14
N THR A 63 -9.63 -0.88 13.20
CA THR A 63 -8.59 -1.88 12.99
C THR A 63 -8.15 -1.90 11.54
N GLU A 64 -9.09 -1.81 10.60
CA GLU A 64 -8.80 -1.71 9.18
C GLU A 64 -7.96 -0.48 8.87
N ALA A 65 -8.32 0.67 9.42
CA ALA A 65 -7.57 1.91 9.25
C ALA A 65 -6.15 1.79 9.79
N SER A 66 -5.97 1.19 10.96
CA SER A 66 -4.65 0.99 11.56
C SER A 66 -3.75 0.12 10.69
N LEU A 67 -4.31 -0.95 10.10
CA LEU A 67 -3.57 -1.81 9.20
C LEU A 67 -3.13 -1.07 7.93
N LEU A 68 -4.01 -0.25 7.37
CA LEU A 68 -3.69 0.53 6.18
C LEU A 68 -2.58 1.55 6.48
N VAL A 69 -2.62 2.22 7.63
CA VAL A 69 -1.58 3.17 8.03
C VAL A 69 -0.26 2.43 8.23
N HIS A 70 -0.29 1.25 8.85
CA HIS A 70 0.90 0.42 9.03
C HIS A 70 1.57 0.12 7.69
N GLU A 71 0.79 -0.31 6.70
CA GLU A 71 1.31 -0.59 5.37
C GLU A 71 1.76 0.69 4.64
N ALA A 72 1.08 1.81 4.87
CA ALA A 72 1.47 3.10 4.31
C ALA A 72 2.84 3.53 4.82
N TYR A 73 3.13 3.29 6.10
CA TYR A 73 4.44 3.61 6.67
C TYR A 73 5.55 2.79 6.02
N HIS A 74 5.37 1.47 5.91
CA HIS A 74 6.34 0.61 5.23
C HIS A 74 6.56 1.03 3.79
N THR A 75 5.49 1.39 3.10
CA THR A 75 5.55 1.87 1.72
C THR A 75 6.37 3.16 1.61
N ALA A 76 6.14 4.11 2.52
CA ALA A 76 6.85 5.37 2.54
C ALA A 76 8.36 5.15 2.75
N VAL A 77 8.73 4.30 3.70
CA VAL A 77 10.13 3.98 3.97
C VAL A 77 10.79 3.35 2.75
N ALA A 78 10.14 2.36 2.14
CA ALA A 78 10.67 1.67 0.96
C ALA A 78 10.84 2.63 -0.21
N HIS A 79 9.88 3.53 -0.41
CA HIS A 79 9.93 4.50 -1.49
C HIS A 79 11.07 5.51 -1.33
N MET A 80 11.28 5.99 -0.10
CA MET A 80 12.39 6.90 0.19
C MET A 80 13.75 6.23 -0.06
N ARG A 81 13.88 4.96 0.32
CA ARG A 81 15.09 4.18 0.05
C ARG A 81 15.33 4.03 -1.45
N TRP A 82 14.28 3.75 -2.20
CA TRP A 82 14.38 3.61 -3.65
C TRP A 82 14.78 4.93 -4.32
N LEU A 83 14.28 6.05 -3.82
CA LEU A 83 14.68 7.38 -4.30
C LEU A 83 16.06 7.82 -3.79
N ASN A 84 16.70 7.00 -2.95
CA ASN A 84 17.99 7.29 -2.32
C ASN A 84 17.94 8.52 -1.42
N GLU A 85 16.80 8.72 -0.75
CA GLU A 85 16.58 9.82 0.20
C GLU A 85 16.36 9.28 1.62
N GLU A 86 17.31 8.50 2.12
CA GLU A 86 17.19 7.84 3.42
C GLU A 86 17.10 8.81 4.59
N GLU A 87 17.58 10.04 4.40
CA GLU A 87 17.52 11.09 5.42
C GLU A 87 16.42 12.12 5.12
N ALA A 88 15.31 11.68 4.55
CA ALA A 88 14.16 12.56 4.35
C ALA A 88 13.76 13.17 5.68
N GLY A 89 13.48 14.48 5.68
CA GLY A 89 13.05 15.16 6.88
C GLY A 89 11.75 14.59 7.42
N GLU A 90 11.52 14.79 8.71
CA GLU A 90 10.34 14.30 9.41
C GLU A 90 9.04 14.75 8.74
N GLU A 91 8.97 16.01 8.31
CA GLU A 91 7.82 16.56 7.63
C GLU A 91 7.55 15.86 6.29
N THR A 92 8.61 15.60 5.51
CA THR A 92 8.47 14.90 4.23
C THR A 92 7.92 13.50 4.44
N MET A 93 8.41 12.78 5.44
CA MET A 93 7.91 11.45 5.77
C MET A 93 6.45 11.49 6.22
N ALA A 94 6.09 12.48 7.03
CA ALA A 94 4.72 12.62 7.53
C ALA A 94 3.74 12.86 6.37
N TYR A 95 4.07 13.76 5.45
CA TYR A 95 3.23 14.03 4.28
C TYR A 95 3.12 12.80 3.37
N LEU A 96 4.22 12.08 3.18
CA LEU A 96 4.21 10.88 2.35
C LEU A 96 3.32 9.80 2.95
N VAL A 97 3.44 9.52 4.25
CA VAL A 97 2.60 8.56 4.95
C VAL A 97 1.13 8.97 4.88
N GLN A 98 0.83 10.25 5.11
CA GLN A 98 -0.54 10.77 5.04
C GLN A 98 -1.12 10.57 3.66
N SER A 99 -0.40 10.92 2.62
CA SER A 99 -0.88 10.84 1.24
C SER A 99 -1.11 9.40 0.80
N ILE A 100 -0.20 8.49 1.14
CA ILE A 100 -0.36 7.05 0.86
C ILE A 100 -1.57 6.51 1.63
N SER A 101 -1.72 6.88 2.91
CA SER A 101 -2.85 6.45 3.73
C SER A 101 -4.17 6.91 3.12
N ASP A 102 -4.27 8.16 2.70
CA ASP A 102 -5.48 8.69 2.06
C ASP A 102 -5.86 7.89 0.81
N GLY A 103 -4.86 7.57 -0.02
CA GLY A 103 -5.09 6.74 -1.20
C GLY A 103 -5.61 5.35 -0.85
N LEU A 104 -5.01 4.72 0.16
CA LEU A 104 -5.43 3.40 0.62
C LEU A 104 -6.84 3.43 1.22
N PHE A 105 -7.16 4.45 2.03
CA PHE A 105 -8.50 4.60 2.59
C PHE A 105 -9.54 4.80 1.50
N CYS A 106 -9.22 5.59 0.49
CA CYS A 106 -10.12 5.83 -0.64
C CYS A 106 -10.40 4.54 -1.40
N ALA A 107 -9.35 3.79 -1.71
CA ALA A 107 -9.47 2.51 -2.42
C ALA A 107 -10.25 1.48 -1.60
N HIS A 108 -9.96 1.40 -0.30
CA HIS A 108 -10.65 0.48 0.60
C HIS A 108 -12.13 0.84 0.74
N GLY A 109 -12.45 2.14 0.85
CA GLY A 109 -13.83 2.60 0.91
C GLY A 109 -14.63 2.25 -0.34
N LYS A 110 -14.02 2.38 -1.51
CA LYS A 110 -14.65 1.98 -2.77
C LYS A 110 -14.90 0.47 -2.83
N TRP A 111 -13.94 -0.31 -2.38
CA TRP A 111 -14.08 -1.76 -2.32
C TRP A 111 -15.23 -2.15 -1.38
N LYS A 112 -15.30 -1.56 -0.19
CA LYS A 112 -16.36 -1.84 0.78
C LYS A 112 -17.75 -1.52 0.22
N ARG A 113 -17.90 -0.45 -0.51
CA ARG A 113 -19.20 -0.10 -1.12
C ARG A 113 -19.65 -1.13 -2.14
N LYS A 114 -18.69 -1.80 -2.82
CA LYS A 114 -19.02 -2.87 -3.79
C LYS A 114 -19.31 -4.21 -3.12
N HIS A 115 -18.66 -4.50 -2.01
CA HIS A 115 -18.64 -5.84 -1.41
C HIS A 115 -19.31 -5.87 -0.02
N GLY A 116 -19.70 -4.74 0.47
CA GLY A 116 -20.40 -4.61 1.76
C GLY A 116 -21.89 -4.31 1.59
#